data_f4564c938f931e0a1c6b761963779063
#
_entry.id   f4564c938f931e0a1c6b761963779063
#
_cell.length_a   1.000
_cell.length_b   1.000
_cell.length_c   1.000
_cell.angle_alpha   90.00
_cell.angle_beta   90.00
_cell.angle_gamma   90.00
#
_symmetry.space_group_name_H-M   'P 1'
#
loop_
_entity.id
_entity.type
_entity.pdbx_description
1 polymer ?
#
loop_
_entity_poly.entity_id
_entity_poly.type
_entity_poly.pdbx_seq_one_letter_code
_entity_poly.pdbx_strand_id
1 'polypeptide(L)'
;MLFRSKAFSHSLNQLNEGDELLIQFPMLHHSFFTTSLVKKARRRGVKIYFIIHDLDALRFMNGQAVPLKHRIRMKIQESGLLGAADGIIAHNPIMKSVLVDKGIAEDKIVSLGIFDYLIPNFEEKTGLSKNQPIIVAGNLAQEKAGYLYSLPAEPAYNLYGVGFDESRALENENYFGSFLPDELPAALEGGFGLVWDGDSAETCSGVFGEYLRYNNSHKASLYLASGFPLVVWKQSALSHFVLENGCGIAVDSLHELKATIDNLSDTDYQDLLESTKRIGKGIRDGHYLLTALNNLK
;
A
#
# COMPACT_ATOMS: atom_id res chain seq x y z
N MET A 1 -21.14 -19.19 -0.61
CA MET A 1 -21.54 -17.99 -1.37
C MET A 1 -22.83 -17.35 -0.84
N LEU A 2 -23.96 -18.08 -0.77
CA LEU A 2 -25.26 -17.58 -0.27
C LEU A 2 -25.23 -17.05 1.19
N PHE A 3 -24.45 -17.65 2.08
CA PHE A 3 -24.39 -17.25 3.50
C PHE A 3 -23.78 -15.84 3.69
N ARG A 4 -22.70 -15.53 2.99
CA ARG A 4 -22.02 -14.23 3.09
C ARG A 4 -22.82 -13.09 2.43
N SER A 5 -23.51 -13.39 1.33
CA SER A 5 -24.47 -12.44 0.72
C SER A 5 -25.63 -12.12 1.64
N LYS A 6 -26.12 -13.10 2.42
CA LYS A 6 -27.15 -12.87 3.44
C LYS A 6 -26.63 -12.01 4.61
N ALA A 7 -25.41 -12.25 5.09
CA ALA A 7 -24.79 -11.44 6.15
C ALA A 7 -24.64 -9.99 5.72
N PHE A 8 -24.08 -9.74 4.52
CA PHE A 8 -23.94 -8.38 3.98
C PHE A 8 -25.30 -7.70 3.78
N SER A 9 -26.29 -8.42 3.24
CA SER A 9 -27.66 -7.91 3.10
C SER A 9 -28.28 -7.59 4.47
N HIS A 10 -28.03 -8.43 5.48
CA HIS A 10 -28.52 -8.19 6.83
C HIS A 10 -27.93 -6.90 7.41
N SER A 11 -26.60 -6.71 7.32
CA SER A 11 -25.95 -5.47 7.78
C SER A 11 -26.49 -4.23 7.06
N LEU A 12 -26.64 -4.28 5.73
CA LEU A 12 -27.22 -3.17 4.98
C LEU A 12 -28.66 -2.86 5.36
N ASN A 13 -29.45 -3.87 5.77
CA ASN A 13 -30.84 -3.65 6.17
C ASN A 13 -31.00 -2.99 7.54
N GLN A 14 -29.95 -2.98 8.36
CA GLN A 14 -29.92 -2.28 9.64
C GLN A 14 -29.66 -0.77 9.52
N LEU A 15 -29.19 -0.32 8.35
CA LEU A 15 -28.89 1.08 8.09
C LEU A 15 -30.16 1.86 7.72
N ASN A 16 -30.25 3.09 8.20
CA ASN A 16 -31.35 4.02 7.98
C ASN A 16 -30.97 5.12 6.99
N GLU A 17 -31.95 5.94 6.61
CA GLU A 17 -31.69 7.16 5.84
C GLU A 17 -30.74 8.09 6.59
N GLY A 18 -29.73 8.58 5.88
CA GLY A 18 -28.69 9.44 6.43
C GLY A 18 -27.49 8.72 7.02
N ASP A 19 -27.56 7.39 7.23
CA ASP A 19 -26.40 6.62 7.66
C ASP A 19 -25.32 6.57 6.58
N GLU A 20 -24.05 6.53 7.02
CA GLU A 20 -22.88 6.43 6.15
C GLU A 20 -22.21 5.07 6.32
N LEU A 21 -21.86 4.40 5.23
CA LEU A 21 -21.16 3.12 5.24
C LEU A 21 -19.87 3.21 4.42
N LEU A 22 -18.72 3.06 5.09
CA LEU A 22 -17.42 2.90 4.45
C LEU A 22 -17.12 1.42 4.23
N ILE A 23 -16.85 1.03 2.99
CA ILE A 23 -16.58 -0.35 2.59
C ILE A 23 -15.14 -0.45 2.10
N GLN A 24 -14.38 -1.40 2.64
CA GLN A 24 -13.05 -1.75 2.15
C GLN A 24 -13.17 -2.49 0.82
N PHE A 25 -12.47 -2.02 -0.22
CA PHE A 25 -12.48 -2.60 -1.56
C PHE A 25 -11.09 -3.15 -1.93
N PRO A 26 -10.95 -4.36 -2.54
CA PRO A 26 -12.05 -5.21 -3.00
C PRO A 26 -12.71 -5.98 -1.86
N MET A 27 -14.01 -6.16 -1.97
CA MET A 27 -14.71 -7.07 -1.06
C MET A 27 -14.34 -8.51 -1.42
N LEU A 28 -13.75 -9.24 -0.48
CA LEU A 28 -13.47 -10.66 -0.66
C LEU A 28 -14.78 -11.42 -0.94
N HIS A 29 -14.83 -12.11 -2.07
CA HIS A 29 -16.00 -12.90 -2.53
C HIS A 29 -17.21 -12.06 -2.97
N HIS A 30 -17.01 -11.15 -3.91
CA HIS A 30 -18.11 -10.46 -4.59
C HIS A 30 -19.10 -11.43 -5.19
N SER A 31 -20.37 -11.18 -4.95
CA SER A 31 -21.44 -11.73 -5.75
C SER A 31 -21.93 -10.65 -6.73
N PHE A 32 -22.46 -11.05 -7.88
CA PHE A 32 -23.15 -10.12 -8.80
C PHE A 32 -24.29 -9.35 -8.11
N PHE A 33 -24.79 -9.87 -6.98
CA PHE A 33 -25.81 -9.24 -6.16
C PHE A 33 -25.30 -8.06 -5.32
N THR A 34 -23.98 -7.95 -5.06
CA THR A 34 -23.42 -6.89 -4.19
C THR A 34 -23.73 -5.50 -4.74
N THR A 35 -23.54 -5.29 -6.03
CA THR A 35 -23.89 -3.99 -6.68
C THR A 35 -25.37 -3.67 -6.55
N SER A 36 -26.24 -4.68 -6.67
CA SER A 36 -27.69 -4.49 -6.49
C SER A 36 -28.04 -4.14 -5.06
N LEU A 37 -27.40 -4.77 -4.07
CA LEU A 37 -27.60 -4.48 -2.65
C LEU A 37 -27.14 -3.07 -2.28
N VAL A 38 -25.97 -2.64 -2.77
CA VAL A 38 -25.46 -1.28 -2.60
C VAL A 38 -26.43 -0.26 -3.19
N LYS A 39 -26.88 -0.46 -4.45
CA LYS A 39 -27.90 0.40 -5.07
C LYS A 39 -29.19 0.46 -4.29
N LYS A 40 -29.63 -0.67 -3.70
CA LYS A 40 -30.84 -0.71 -2.86
C LYS A 40 -30.66 0.09 -1.57
N ALA A 41 -29.50 0.00 -0.90
CA ALA A 41 -29.21 0.78 0.29
C ALA A 41 -29.21 2.29 -0.01
N ARG A 42 -28.56 2.69 -1.12
CA ARG A 42 -28.55 4.10 -1.57
C ARG A 42 -29.96 4.65 -1.83
N ARG A 43 -30.84 3.85 -2.45
CA ARG A 43 -32.25 4.28 -2.67
C ARG A 43 -33.03 4.51 -1.37
N ARG A 44 -32.54 4.00 -0.25
CA ARG A 44 -33.08 4.24 1.09
C ARG A 44 -32.44 5.45 1.80
N GLY A 45 -31.56 6.18 1.11
CA GLY A 45 -30.88 7.34 1.65
C GLY A 45 -29.58 7.03 2.40
N VAL A 46 -29.08 5.76 2.34
CA VAL A 46 -27.77 5.40 2.92
C VAL A 46 -26.67 5.87 1.96
N LYS A 47 -25.68 6.60 2.48
CA LYS A 47 -24.49 6.99 1.73
C LYS A 47 -23.45 5.88 1.76
N ILE A 48 -22.90 5.53 0.60
CA ILE A 48 -21.93 4.44 0.44
C ILE A 48 -20.60 4.99 -0.05
N TYR A 49 -19.56 4.78 0.73
CA TYR A 49 -18.19 5.13 0.40
C TYR A 49 -17.32 3.88 0.26
N PHE A 50 -16.35 3.92 -0.65
CA PHE A 50 -15.34 2.88 -0.78
C PHE A 50 -13.96 3.43 -0.47
N ILE A 51 -13.20 2.72 0.37
CA ILE A 51 -11.75 2.86 0.45
C ILE A 51 -11.10 1.73 -0.35
N ILE A 52 -10.29 2.10 -1.33
CA ILE A 52 -9.61 1.13 -2.19
C ILE A 52 -8.36 0.64 -1.47
N HIS A 53 -8.16 -0.67 -1.37
CA HIS A 53 -6.91 -1.32 -0.97
C HIS A 53 -6.19 -1.94 -2.18
N ASP A 54 -6.96 -2.46 -3.14
CA ASP A 54 -6.45 -3.04 -4.38
C ASP A 54 -7.43 -2.84 -5.53
N LEU A 55 -6.88 -2.68 -6.73
CA LEU A 55 -7.62 -2.71 -7.99
C LEU A 55 -7.05 -3.82 -8.87
N ASP A 56 -7.70 -4.97 -8.87
CA ASP A 56 -7.26 -6.15 -9.64
C ASP A 56 -7.21 -5.84 -11.15
N ALA A 57 -8.11 -5.00 -11.66
CA ALA A 57 -8.08 -4.57 -13.04
C ALA A 57 -6.81 -3.79 -13.41
N LEU A 58 -6.19 -3.07 -12.48
CA LEU A 58 -4.89 -2.41 -12.69
C LEU A 58 -3.73 -3.38 -12.50
N ARG A 59 -3.78 -4.21 -11.47
CA ARG A 59 -2.72 -5.17 -11.15
C ARG A 59 -2.45 -6.13 -12.31
N PHE A 60 -3.49 -6.58 -13.02
CA PHE A 60 -3.37 -7.55 -14.11
C PHE A 60 -3.35 -6.93 -15.52
N MET A 61 -3.25 -5.60 -15.65
CA MET A 61 -3.18 -4.96 -16.98
C MET A 61 -1.90 -5.27 -17.77
N ASN A 62 -0.77 -5.49 -17.08
CA ASN A 62 0.56 -5.53 -17.69
C ASN A 62 1.19 -6.93 -17.65
N GLY A 63 0.59 -7.96 -18.26
CA GLY A 63 1.43 -9.08 -18.67
C GLY A 63 1.12 -10.49 -18.20
N GLN A 64 0.05 -10.77 -17.52
CA GLN A 64 -0.41 -12.16 -17.39
C GLN A 64 -1.63 -12.40 -18.26
N ALA A 65 -1.66 -13.56 -18.95
CA ALA A 65 -2.83 -14.03 -19.68
C ALA A 65 -3.98 -14.35 -18.71
N VAL A 66 -4.62 -13.31 -18.20
CA VAL A 66 -5.84 -13.46 -17.39
C VAL A 66 -6.94 -13.93 -18.35
N PRO A 67 -7.58 -15.06 -18.09
CA PRO A 67 -8.67 -15.57 -18.95
C PRO A 67 -9.71 -14.49 -19.20
N LEU A 68 -10.19 -14.36 -20.44
CA LEU A 68 -11.15 -13.33 -20.86
C LEU A 68 -12.36 -13.26 -19.92
N LYS A 69 -12.86 -14.41 -19.48
CA LYS A 69 -13.97 -14.51 -18.51
C LYS A 69 -13.64 -13.78 -17.18
N HIS A 70 -12.41 -13.86 -16.72
CA HIS A 70 -11.95 -13.20 -15.49
C HIS A 70 -11.83 -11.70 -15.69
N ARG A 71 -11.29 -11.25 -16.83
CA ARG A 71 -11.18 -9.82 -17.18
C ARG A 71 -12.56 -9.15 -17.27
N ILE A 72 -13.52 -9.82 -17.93
CA ILE A 72 -14.90 -9.31 -18.02
C ILE A 72 -15.54 -9.24 -16.62
N ARG A 73 -15.34 -10.28 -15.81
CA ARG A 73 -15.84 -10.30 -14.43
C ARG A 73 -15.28 -9.16 -13.59
N MET A 74 -13.96 -8.96 -13.61
CA MET A 74 -13.29 -7.86 -12.88
C MET A 74 -13.84 -6.51 -13.34
N LYS A 75 -13.88 -6.27 -14.66
CA LYS A 75 -14.39 -5.01 -15.22
C LYS A 75 -15.84 -4.71 -14.80
N ILE A 76 -16.72 -5.70 -14.87
CA ILE A 76 -18.14 -5.52 -14.48
C ILE A 76 -18.27 -5.31 -12.98
N GLN A 77 -17.55 -6.08 -12.16
CA GLN A 77 -17.63 -5.99 -10.70
C GLN A 77 -17.03 -4.67 -10.18
N GLU A 78 -15.82 -4.31 -10.61
CA GLU A 78 -15.16 -3.08 -10.18
C GLU A 78 -15.93 -1.85 -10.69
N SER A 79 -16.16 -1.73 -11.98
CA SER A 79 -16.83 -0.55 -12.54
C SER A 79 -18.29 -0.43 -12.05
N GLY A 80 -19.00 -1.54 -11.92
CA GLY A 80 -20.38 -1.54 -11.46
C GLY A 80 -20.53 -1.18 -9.98
N LEU A 81 -19.60 -1.65 -9.14
CA LEU A 81 -19.64 -1.41 -7.71
C LEU A 81 -19.12 -0.01 -7.37
N LEU A 82 -17.96 0.36 -7.90
CA LEU A 82 -17.38 1.70 -7.71
C LEU A 82 -18.26 2.80 -8.32
N GLY A 83 -18.84 2.57 -9.50
CA GLY A 83 -19.80 3.50 -10.10
C GLY A 83 -21.10 3.68 -9.30
N ALA A 84 -21.43 2.74 -8.40
CA ALA A 84 -22.56 2.84 -7.48
C ALA A 84 -22.23 3.58 -6.17
N ALA A 85 -21.00 4.02 -5.96
CA ALA A 85 -20.59 4.75 -4.76
C ALA A 85 -21.12 6.19 -4.73
N ASP A 86 -21.23 6.74 -3.52
CA ASP A 86 -21.39 8.18 -3.30
C ASP A 86 -20.01 8.87 -3.25
N GLY A 87 -18.99 8.17 -2.76
CA GLY A 87 -17.62 8.62 -2.80
C GLY A 87 -16.60 7.47 -2.74
N ILE A 88 -15.38 7.77 -3.20
CA ILE A 88 -14.27 6.80 -3.29
C ILE A 88 -13.00 7.44 -2.75
N ILE A 89 -12.30 6.73 -1.89
CA ILE A 89 -10.96 7.06 -1.43
C ILE A 89 -9.97 6.23 -2.24
N ALA A 90 -9.25 6.87 -3.16
CA ALA A 90 -8.17 6.29 -3.94
C ALA A 90 -6.83 6.44 -3.21
N HIS A 91 -5.81 5.65 -3.55
CA HIS A 91 -4.50 5.72 -2.90
C HIS A 91 -3.82 7.09 -3.06
N ASN A 92 -3.86 7.63 -4.30
CA ASN A 92 -3.08 8.78 -4.72
C ASN A 92 -3.71 9.43 -5.97
N PRO A 93 -3.20 10.58 -6.43
CA PRO A 93 -3.71 11.26 -7.62
C PRO A 93 -3.62 10.43 -8.91
N ILE A 94 -2.61 9.54 -9.04
CA ILE A 94 -2.46 8.68 -10.23
C ILE A 94 -3.60 7.66 -10.29
N MET A 95 -3.90 6.98 -9.18
CA MET A 95 -5.04 6.07 -9.11
C MET A 95 -6.37 6.82 -9.31
N LYS A 96 -6.51 8.03 -8.75
CA LYS A 96 -7.68 8.90 -8.99
C LYS A 96 -7.87 9.16 -10.49
N SER A 97 -6.81 9.56 -11.21
CA SER A 97 -6.85 9.80 -12.66
C SER A 97 -7.32 8.55 -13.42
N VAL A 98 -6.79 7.38 -13.09
CA VAL A 98 -7.22 6.11 -13.71
C VAL A 98 -8.71 5.82 -13.48
N LEU A 99 -9.24 6.13 -12.30
CA LEU A 99 -10.68 5.95 -12.03
C LEU A 99 -11.55 6.94 -12.82
N VAL A 100 -11.09 8.18 -12.98
CA VAL A 100 -11.75 9.18 -13.81
C VAL A 100 -11.77 8.74 -15.29
N ASP A 101 -10.65 8.25 -15.81
CA ASP A 101 -10.56 7.70 -17.17
C ASP A 101 -11.48 6.48 -17.39
N LYS A 102 -11.82 5.77 -16.32
CA LYS A 102 -12.81 4.68 -16.33
C LYS A 102 -14.26 5.17 -16.21
N GLY A 103 -14.49 6.47 -16.18
CA GLY A 103 -15.81 7.10 -16.18
C GLY A 103 -16.42 7.35 -14.80
N ILE A 104 -15.64 7.32 -13.73
CA ILE A 104 -16.09 7.75 -12.41
C ILE A 104 -15.95 9.27 -12.31
N ALA A 105 -16.99 9.95 -11.84
CA ALA A 105 -16.98 11.40 -11.70
C ALA A 105 -15.87 11.85 -10.71
N GLU A 106 -15.11 12.85 -11.11
CA GLU A 106 -13.91 13.29 -10.39
C GLU A 106 -14.23 13.82 -8.97
N ASP A 107 -15.36 14.51 -8.83
CA ASP A 107 -15.86 15.07 -7.57
C ASP A 107 -16.22 14.00 -6.53
N LYS A 108 -16.36 12.75 -6.93
CA LYS A 108 -16.58 11.61 -6.04
C LYS A 108 -15.30 10.95 -5.55
N ILE A 109 -14.13 11.37 -6.03
CA ILE A 109 -12.88 10.68 -5.74
C ILE A 109 -11.94 11.62 -4.98
N VAL A 110 -11.54 11.20 -3.79
CA VAL A 110 -10.47 11.85 -3.02
C VAL A 110 -9.25 10.95 -2.95
N SER A 111 -8.06 11.55 -2.83
CA SER A 111 -6.81 10.83 -2.63
C SER A 111 -6.53 10.69 -1.14
N LEU A 112 -6.12 9.49 -0.72
CA LEU A 112 -5.73 9.18 0.66
C LEU A 112 -4.36 9.79 1.01
N GLY A 113 -3.42 9.73 0.06
CA GLY A 113 -2.01 10.10 0.27
C GLY A 113 -1.19 8.92 0.79
N ILE A 114 -1.46 8.45 1.99
CA ILE A 114 -0.86 7.23 2.54
C ILE A 114 -1.86 6.55 3.47
N PHE A 115 -1.75 5.23 3.64
CA PHE A 115 -2.60 4.51 4.60
C PHE A 115 -2.19 4.79 6.03
N ASP A 116 -3.17 4.86 6.92
CA ASP A 116 -2.91 4.88 8.35
C ASP A 116 -2.47 3.49 8.84
N TYR A 117 -1.64 3.48 9.88
CA TYR A 117 -1.13 2.28 10.53
C TYR A 117 -1.01 2.54 12.03
N LEU A 118 -1.97 2.05 12.78
CA LEU A 118 -2.02 2.26 14.23
C LEU A 118 -1.03 1.31 14.91
N ILE A 119 -0.16 1.86 15.75
CA ILE A 119 0.78 1.10 16.57
C ILE A 119 0.43 1.33 18.03
N PRO A 120 -0.16 0.33 18.70
CA PRO A 120 -0.38 0.40 20.14
C PRO A 120 0.97 0.53 20.88
N ASN A 121 1.03 1.45 21.85
CA ASN A 121 2.22 1.65 22.69
C ASN A 121 3.49 1.92 21.88
N PHE A 122 3.41 2.79 20.88
CA PHE A 122 4.56 3.16 20.05
C PHE A 122 5.71 3.72 20.88
N GLU A 123 6.88 3.15 20.71
CA GLU A 123 8.15 3.63 21.25
C GLU A 123 9.03 4.19 20.13
N GLU A 124 9.57 5.40 20.34
CA GLU A 124 10.42 6.03 19.35
C GLU A 124 11.74 5.30 19.23
N LYS A 125 12.14 4.99 17.98
CA LYS A 125 13.45 4.39 17.69
C LYS A 125 14.56 5.41 17.93
N THR A 126 15.64 4.97 18.56
CA THR A 126 16.82 5.80 18.85
C THR A 126 18.07 5.21 18.18
N GLY A 127 19.08 6.04 17.96
CA GLY A 127 20.34 5.58 17.39
C GLY A 127 20.26 5.16 15.92
N LEU A 128 19.26 5.65 15.18
CA LEU A 128 19.14 5.38 13.75
C LEU A 128 20.28 6.00 12.97
N SER A 129 20.80 5.26 11.99
CA SER A 129 21.86 5.69 11.09
C SER A 129 21.59 5.24 9.67
N LYS A 130 21.95 6.08 8.69
CA LYS A 130 21.84 5.74 7.26
C LYS A 130 22.64 4.51 6.86
N ASN A 131 23.66 4.14 7.65
CA ASN A 131 24.54 2.99 7.39
C ASN A 131 24.04 1.67 7.98
N GLN A 132 22.91 1.67 8.67
CA GLN A 132 22.27 0.44 9.14
C GLN A 132 21.64 -0.32 7.98
N PRO A 133 21.37 -1.64 8.15
CA PRO A 133 20.74 -2.47 7.11
C PRO A 133 19.42 -1.88 6.60
N ILE A 134 19.07 -2.21 5.37
CA ILE A 134 17.77 -1.89 4.78
C ILE A 134 16.72 -2.89 5.25
N ILE A 135 15.58 -2.40 5.70
CA ILE A 135 14.47 -3.22 6.18
C ILE A 135 13.60 -3.64 5.00
N VAL A 136 13.36 -4.96 4.89
CA VAL A 136 12.40 -5.54 3.96
C VAL A 136 11.38 -6.34 4.74
N ALA A 137 10.12 -5.90 4.78
CA ALA A 137 9.07 -6.59 5.53
C ALA A 137 7.87 -6.96 4.66
N GLY A 138 7.25 -8.12 4.95
CA GLY A 138 6.00 -8.58 4.34
C GLY A 138 6.05 -9.95 3.71
N ASN A 139 5.41 -10.13 2.55
CA ASN A 139 5.48 -11.38 1.79
C ASN A 139 6.78 -11.41 0.97
N LEU A 140 7.70 -12.32 1.36
CA LEU A 140 9.02 -12.50 0.75
C LEU A 140 9.04 -13.66 -0.26
N ALA A 141 7.88 -14.22 -0.61
CA ALA A 141 7.78 -15.26 -1.62
C ALA A 141 8.32 -14.77 -2.98
N GLN A 142 8.97 -15.68 -3.71
CA GLN A 142 9.67 -15.37 -4.97
C GLN A 142 8.80 -14.65 -5.99
N GLU A 143 7.51 -14.96 -6.07
CA GLU A 143 6.59 -14.32 -7.02
C GLU A 143 6.39 -12.83 -6.75
N LYS A 144 6.65 -12.39 -5.53
CA LYS A 144 6.49 -10.98 -5.11
C LYS A 144 7.82 -10.30 -4.82
N ALA A 145 8.77 -11.01 -4.24
CA ALA A 145 10.04 -10.48 -3.79
C ALA A 145 11.23 -11.25 -4.41
N GLY A 146 11.12 -11.66 -5.66
CA GLY A 146 12.17 -12.39 -6.38
C GLY A 146 13.47 -11.61 -6.48
N TYR A 147 13.42 -10.28 -6.44
CA TYR A 147 14.58 -9.40 -6.41
C TYR A 147 15.54 -9.68 -5.24
N LEU A 148 15.06 -10.24 -4.14
CA LEU A 148 15.89 -10.62 -2.98
C LEU A 148 17.05 -11.54 -3.39
N TYR A 149 16.82 -12.45 -4.31
CA TYR A 149 17.84 -13.42 -4.75
C TYR A 149 18.82 -12.85 -5.80
N SER A 150 18.77 -11.54 -6.06
CA SER A 150 19.65 -10.82 -7.01
C SER A 150 20.03 -9.42 -6.47
N LEU A 151 19.98 -9.23 -5.16
CA LEU A 151 20.40 -7.98 -4.53
C LEU A 151 21.89 -7.71 -4.77
N PRO A 152 22.33 -6.45 -4.90
CA PRO A 152 23.73 -6.10 -4.87
C PRO A 152 24.37 -6.47 -3.51
N ALA A 153 25.69 -6.71 -3.49
CA ALA A 153 26.42 -7.12 -2.28
C ALA A 153 26.35 -6.10 -1.13
N GLU A 154 26.05 -4.86 -1.45
CA GLU A 154 25.81 -3.78 -0.48
C GLU A 154 24.60 -2.94 -0.90
N PRO A 155 23.85 -2.39 0.07
CA PRO A 155 23.99 -2.50 1.52
C PRO A 155 23.54 -3.85 2.07
N ALA A 156 23.63 -4.03 3.41
CA ALA A 156 23.04 -5.19 4.09
C ALA A 156 21.51 -5.03 4.19
N TYR A 157 20.79 -6.15 4.29
CA TYR A 157 19.32 -6.19 4.36
C TYR A 157 18.85 -7.02 5.57
N ASN A 158 17.85 -6.48 6.27
CA ASN A 158 17.13 -7.18 7.35
C ASN A 158 15.75 -7.59 6.84
N LEU A 159 15.49 -8.89 6.74
CA LEU A 159 14.30 -9.47 6.13
C LEU A 159 13.31 -9.97 7.19
N TYR A 160 12.07 -9.49 7.12
CA TYR A 160 10.98 -9.83 8.05
C TYR A 160 9.75 -10.28 7.27
N GLY A 161 9.33 -11.53 7.45
CA GLY A 161 8.11 -12.01 6.80
C GLY A 161 8.11 -13.49 6.48
N VAL A 162 7.17 -13.88 5.63
CA VAL A 162 6.98 -15.29 5.24
C VAL A 162 7.36 -15.50 3.78
N GLY A 163 7.77 -16.73 3.45
CA GLY A 163 7.99 -17.16 2.06
C GLY A 163 9.42 -16.94 1.54
N PHE A 164 10.35 -16.50 2.39
CA PHE A 164 11.78 -16.44 2.04
C PHE A 164 12.39 -17.84 1.99
N ASP A 165 13.19 -18.12 0.97
CA ASP A 165 13.96 -19.36 0.83
C ASP A 165 15.38 -19.16 1.36
N GLU A 166 15.60 -19.49 2.62
CA GLU A 166 16.89 -19.34 3.30
C GLU A 166 18.04 -20.12 2.64
N SER A 167 17.73 -21.17 1.87
CA SER A 167 18.77 -21.92 1.14
C SER A 167 19.41 -21.12 0.00
N ARG A 168 18.80 -20.00 -0.38
CA ARG A 168 19.23 -19.07 -1.43
C ARG A 168 19.64 -17.70 -0.87
N ALA A 169 19.69 -17.55 0.44
CA ALA A 169 20.06 -16.30 1.08
C ALA A 169 21.45 -15.82 0.62
N LEU A 170 21.56 -14.52 0.38
CA LEU A 170 22.83 -13.87 0.10
C LEU A 170 23.58 -13.55 1.41
N GLU A 171 24.90 -13.36 1.34
CA GLU A 171 25.74 -13.09 2.52
C GLU A 171 25.35 -11.79 3.27
N ASN A 172 24.74 -10.84 2.58
CA ASN A 172 24.32 -9.56 3.13
C ASN A 172 22.85 -9.51 3.57
N GLU A 173 22.18 -10.66 3.63
CA GLU A 173 20.80 -10.80 4.08
C GLU A 173 20.72 -11.43 5.47
N ASN A 174 20.00 -10.78 6.39
CA ASN A 174 19.70 -11.28 7.72
C ASN A 174 18.20 -11.57 7.79
N TYR A 175 17.81 -12.84 7.89
CA TYR A 175 16.41 -13.21 7.97
C TYR A 175 15.97 -13.39 9.42
N PHE A 176 14.93 -12.66 9.85
CA PHE A 176 14.39 -12.65 11.21
C PHE A 176 13.08 -13.43 11.35
N GLY A 177 12.58 -14.04 10.27
CA GLY A 177 11.29 -14.74 10.30
C GLY A 177 10.10 -13.79 10.26
N SER A 178 8.95 -14.28 10.70
CA SER A 178 7.68 -13.54 10.69
C SER A 178 7.24 -13.16 12.11
N PHE A 179 6.63 -12.00 12.23
CA PHE A 179 6.09 -11.43 13.46
C PHE A 179 4.59 -11.20 13.33
N LEU A 180 3.89 -11.14 14.44
CA LEU A 180 2.51 -10.65 14.45
C LEU A 180 2.47 -9.17 14.06
N PRO A 181 1.39 -8.68 13.42
CA PRO A 181 1.31 -7.30 12.96
C PRO A 181 1.58 -6.26 14.04
N ASP A 182 1.16 -6.51 15.29
CA ASP A 182 1.35 -5.60 16.42
C ASP A 182 2.76 -5.66 17.01
N GLU A 183 3.51 -6.75 16.78
CA GLU A 183 4.88 -6.95 17.26
C GLU A 183 5.93 -6.47 16.24
N LEU A 184 5.61 -6.57 14.96
CA LEU A 184 6.54 -6.25 13.87
C LEU A 184 7.14 -4.85 13.98
N PRO A 185 6.38 -3.76 14.26
CA PRO A 185 6.95 -2.42 14.37
C PRO A 185 8.08 -2.32 15.40
N ALA A 186 7.94 -2.99 16.54
CA ALA A 186 8.96 -3.01 17.59
C ALA A 186 10.19 -3.82 17.18
N ALA A 187 10.00 -4.92 16.44
CA ALA A 187 11.07 -5.84 16.00
C ALA A 187 11.91 -5.28 14.83
N LEU A 188 11.42 -4.31 14.08
CA LEU A 188 12.15 -3.75 12.94
C LEU A 188 13.42 -3.03 13.37
N GLU A 189 14.56 -3.36 12.73
CA GLU A 189 15.88 -2.76 12.92
C GLU A 189 16.51 -2.43 11.58
N GLY A 190 17.01 -1.19 11.42
CA GLY A 190 17.66 -0.73 10.20
C GLY A 190 17.67 0.78 10.02
N GLY A 191 18.16 1.25 8.86
CA GLY A 191 18.24 2.67 8.54
C GLY A 191 17.09 3.17 7.67
N PHE A 192 16.59 2.32 6.77
CA PHE A 192 15.52 2.65 5.83
C PHE A 192 14.58 1.45 5.63
N GLY A 193 13.32 1.72 5.32
CA GLY A 193 12.36 0.71 4.89
C GLY A 193 12.21 0.67 3.36
N LEU A 194 12.43 -0.50 2.75
CA LEU A 194 12.37 -0.68 1.29
C LEU A 194 10.95 -1.00 0.82
N VAL A 195 10.45 -0.19 -0.11
CA VAL A 195 9.20 -0.46 -0.85
C VAL A 195 9.56 -0.82 -2.29
N TRP A 196 9.70 -2.14 -2.50
CA TRP A 196 10.06 -2.74 -3.78
C TRP A 196 9.28 -4.03 -3.95
N ASP A 197 8.84 -4.35 -5.17
CA ASP A 197 8.18 -5.60 -5.51
C ASP A 197 8.64 -6.05 -6.92
N GLY A 198 8.60 -7.36 -7.17
CA GLY A 198 8.96 -7.95 -8.45
C GLY A 198 10.15 -8.90 -8.35
N ASP A 199 10.67 -9.27 -9.50
CA ASP A 199 11.70 -10.31 -9.66
C ASP A 199 13.10 -9.76 -9.98
N SER A 200 13.27 -8.43 -10.05
CA SER A 200 14.51 -7.78 -10.43
C SER A 200 14.95 -6.68 -9.48
N ALA A 201 16.26 -6.60 -9.23
CA ALA A 201 16.90 -5.49 -8.53
C ALA A 201 17.10 -4.25 -9.42
N GLU A 202 17.05 -4.40 -10.76
CA GLU A 202 17.20 -3.30 -11.71
C GLU A 202 15.99 -2.38 -11.75
N THR A 203 14.78 -2.94 -11.60
CA THR A 203 13.52 -2.19 -11.64
C THR A 203 12.41 -3.01 -11.01
N CYS A 204 11.37 -2.36 -10.52
CA CYS A 204 10.17 -3.07 -10.12
C CYS A 204 9.45 -3.62 -11.35
N SER A 205 9.40 -4.95 -11.47
CA SER A 205 8.92 -5.68 -12.64
C SER A 205 7.84 -6.71 -12.28
N GLY A 206 7.25 -7.30 -13.33
CA GLY A 206 6.16 -8.26 -13.16
C GLY A 206 4.87 -7.64 -12.64
N VAL A 207 3.90 -8.49 -12.30
CA VAL A 207 2.55 -8.06 -11.90
C VAL A 207 2.57 -7.17 -10.65
N PHE A 208 3.38 -7.52 -9.66
CA PHE A 208 3.44 -6.79 -8.40
C PHE A 208 4.29 -5.52 -8.51
N GLY A 209 5.42 -5.57 -9.22
CA GLY A 209 6.30 -4.43 -9.41
C GLY A 209 5.64 -3.34 -10.25
N GLU A 210 5.07 -3.67 -11.39
CA GLU A 210 4.37 -2.72 -12.26
C GLU A 210 3.14 -2.08 -11.56
N TYR A 211 2.52 -2.80 -10.62
CA TYR A 211 1.39 -2.26 -9.87
C TYR A 211 1.79 -1.08 -8.96
N LEU A 212 3.06 -1.00 -8.54
CA LEU A 212 3.58 0.14 -7.75
C LEU A 212 3.47 1.49 -8.49
N ARG A 213 3.32 1.49 -9.82
CA ARG A 213 3.03 2.72 -10.58
C ARG A 213 1.69 3.36 -10.23
N TYR A 214 0.80 2.63 -9.56
CA TYR A 214 -0.57 3.05 -9.30
C TYR A 214 -0.94 3.05 -7.83
N ASN A 215 -0.35 2.15 -7.03
CA ASN A 215 -0.74 1.95 -5.64
C ASN A 215 0.25 2.55 -4.64
N ASN A 216 -0.22 2.75 -3.42
CA ASN A 216 0.63 3.00 -2.26
C ASN A 216 0.69 1.72 -1.45
N SER A 217 1.88 1.16 -1.31
CA SER A 217 2.08 -0.08 -0.55
C SER A 217 1.89 0.14 0.95
N HIS A 218 1.18 -0.75 1.62
CA HIS A 218 1.05 -0.76 3.08
C HIS A 218 2.39 -0.89 3.82
N LYS A 219 3.44 -1.43 3.16
CA LYS A 219 4.81 -1.45 3.70
C LYS A 219 5.31 -0.05 4.04
N ALA A 220 4.98 0.94 3.20
CA ALA A 220 5.36 2.33 3.44
C ALA A 220 4.76 2.87 4.74
N SER A 221 3.49 2.60 4.98
CA SER A 221 2.81 3.00 6.22
C SER A 221 3.44 2.34 7.45
N LEU A 222 3.74 1.04 7.36
CA LEU A 222 4.43 0.31 8.42
C LEU A 222 5.77 0.97 8.77
N TYR A 223 6.63 1.22 7.78
CA TYR A 223 7.97 1.78 8.01
C TYR A 223 7.90 3.20 8.57
N LEU A 224 7.13 4.09 7.94
CA LEU A 224 6.98 5.46 8.42
C LEU A 224 6.35 5.52 9.81
N ALA A 225 5.32 4.71 10.08
CA ALA A 225 4.70 4.61 11.41
C ALA A 225 5.69 4.10 12.46
N SER A 226 6.64 3.25 12.06
CA SER A 226 7.69 2.71 12.94
C SER A 226 8.91 3.64 13.06
N GLY A 227 8.95 4.76 12.34
CA GLY A 227 10.02 5.76 12.43
C GLY A 227 11.17 5.62 11.42
N PHE A 228 10.99 4.79 10.38
CA PHE A 228 12.01 4.58 9.34
C PHE A 228 11.69 5.36 8.06
N PRO A 229 12.63 6.18 7.54
CA PRO A 229 12.50 6.78 6.23
C PRO A 229 12.49 5.71 5.14
N LEU A 230 11.93 6.04 3.98
CA LEU A 230 11.69 5.09 2.91
C LEU A 230 12.79 5.09 1.85
N VAL A 231 13.02 3.91 1.26
CA VAL A 231 13.56 3.75 -0.09
C VAL A 231 12.41 3.29 -0.97
N VAL A 232 12.14 4.03 -2.05
CA VAL A 232 11.08 3.70 -2.99
C VAL A 232 11.60 3.65 -4.42
N TRP A 233 10.92 2.86 -5.27
CA TRP A 233 11.16 2.90 -6.70
C TRP A 233 10.72 4.27 -7.26
N LYS A 234 11.60 4.94 -7.99
CA LYS A 234 11.37 6.30 -8.50
C LYS A 234 10.16 6.43 -9.41
N GLN A 235 9.82 5.37 -10.15
CA GLN A 235 8.66 5.36 -11.03
C GLN A 235 7.38 4.88 -10.33
N SER A 236 7.41 4.63 -9.02
CA SER A 236 6.22 4.30 -8.25
C SER A 236 5.35 5.54 -8.00
N ALA A 237 4.04 5.34 -7.89
CA ALA A 237 3.12 6.40 -7.50
C ALA A 237 3.44 7.00 -6.12
N LEU A 238 4.00 6.17 -5.23
CA LEU A 238 4.39 6.56 -3.88
C LEU A 238 5.58 7.51 -3.86
N SER A 239 6.44 7.51 -4.90
CA SER A 239 7.65 8.36 -4.94
C SER A 239 7.33 9.84 -4.83
N HIS A 240 6.23 10.31 -5.40
CA HIS A 240 5.77 11.69 -5.28
C HIS A 240 5.50 12.07 -3.82
N PHE A 241 4.74 11.23 -3.11
CA PHE A 241 4.46 11.46 -1.68
C PHE A 241 5.75 11.49 -0.85
N VAL A 242 6.67 10.55 -1.09
CA VAL A 242 7.92 10.43 -0.33
C VAL A 242 8.81 11.64 -0.53
N LEU A 243 9.00 12.08 -1.77
CA LEU A 243 9.87 13.21 -2.10
C LEU A 243 9.27 14.56 -1.66
N GLU A 244 7.97 14.78 -1.89
CA GLU A 244 7.26 16.00 -1.47
C GLU A 244 7.26 16.17 0.06
N ASN A 245 7.19 15.09 0.81
CA ASN A 245 7.19 15.13 2.28
C ASN A 245 8.58 14.98 2.88
N GLY A 246 9.64 14.76 2.10
CA GLY A 246 11.01 14.59 2.58
C GLY A 246 11.18 13.42 3.55
N CYS A 247 10.40 12.31 3.37
CA CYS A 247 10.41 11.17 4.28
C CYS A 247 11.10 9.93 3.71
N GLY A 248 11.99 10.11 2.73
CA GLY A 248 12.75 9.03 2.11
C GLY A 248 13.44 9.44 0.83
N ILE A 249 14.01 8.46 0.15
CA ILE A 249 14.74 8.60 -1.12
C ILE A 249 14.10 7.73 -2.20
N ALA A 250 14.29 8.10 -3.46
CA ALA A 250 13.80 7.35 -4.62
C ALA A 250 14.97 6.93 -5.52
N VAL A 251 14.97 5.65 -5.92
CA VAL A 251 16.00 5.06 -6.78
C VAL A 251 15.37 4.42 -8.02
N ASP A 252 16.08 4.43 -9.14
CA ASP A 252 15.64 3.72 -10.34
C ASP A 252 15.99 2.23 -10.25
N SER A 253 17.13 1.89 -9.62
CA SER A 253 17.64 0.54 -9.43
C SER A 253 18.20 0.34 -8.02
N LEU A 254 18.10 -0.88 -7.46
CA LEU A 254 18.74 -1.22 -6.18
C LEU A 254 20.27 -1.25 -6.30
N HIS A 255 20.84 -1.33 -7.50
CA HIS A 255 22.29 -1.25 -7.72
C HIS A 255 22.88 0.15 -7.46
N GLU A 256 22.04 1.20 -7.53
CA GLU A 256 22.48 2.56 -7.18
C GLU A 256 22.22 2.94 -5.71
N LEU A 257 21.52 2.06 -4.96
CA LEU A 257 21.06 2.37 -3.61
C LEU A 257 22.21 2.71 -2.65
N LYS A 258 23.28 1.90 -2.66
CA LYS A 258 24.44 2.13 -1.78
C LYS A 258 25.08 3.49 -2.07
N ALA A 259 25.34 3.82 -3.34
CA ALA A 259 25.91 5.11 -3.72
C ALA A 259 24.97 6.27 -3.36
N THR A 260 23.67 6.10 -3.51
CA THR A 260 22.67 7.12 -3.13
C THR A 260 22.71 7.38 -1.62
N ILE A 261 22.79 6.34 -0.80
CA ILE A 261 22.88 6.47 0.67
C ILE A 261 24.22 7.11 1.09
N ASP A 262 25.33 6.71 0.47
CA ASP A 262 26.66 7.26 0.79
C ASP A 262 26.75 8.75 0.49
N ASN A 263 26.07 9.22 -0.55
CA ASN A 263 26.01 10.62 -0.94
C ASN A 263 25.14 11.49 -0.02
N LEU A 264 24.26 10.90 0.82
CA LEU A 264 23.56 11.66 1.85
C LEU A 264 24.55 12.10 2.93
N SER A 265 24.51 13.38 3.31
CA SER A 265 25.17 13.81 4.55
C SER A 265 24.42 13.30 5.78
N ASP A 266 25.05 13.34 6.94
CA ASP A 266 24.35 13.00 8.19
C ASP A 266 23.22 14.00 8.48
N THR A 267 23.38 15.26 8.07
CA THR A 267 22.33 16.28 8.17
C THR A 267 21.14 15.93 7.29
N ASP A 268 21.34 15.54 6.02
CA ASP A 268 20.25 15.12 5.14
C ASP A 268 19.48 13.94 5.73
N TYR A 269 20.19 12.98 6.32
CA TYR A 269 19.54 11.84 6.96
C TYR A 269 18.73 12.25 8.20
N GLN A 270 19.23 13.21 9.02
CA GLN A 270 18.45 13.74 10.14
C GLN A 270 17.19 14.47 9.67
N ASP A 271 17.24 15.23 8.58
CA ASP A 271 16.08 15.89 7.99
C ASP A 271 15.03 14.87 7.50
N LEU A 272 15.47 13.73 6.94
CA LEU A 272 14.60 12.61 6.60
C LEU A 272 13.94 12.01 7.85
N LEU A 273 14.66 11.83 8.94
CA LEU A 273 14.14 11.31 10.21
C LEU A 273 13.10 12.24 10.84
N GLU A 274 13.36 13.54 10.88
CA GLU A 274 12.41 14.54 11.40
C GLU A 274 11.10 14.54 10.59
N SER A 275 11.20 14.49 9.27
CA SER A 275 10.05 14.40 8.39
C SER A 275 9.29 13.07 8.58
N THR A 276 10.02 11.96 8.71
CA THR A 276 9.45 10.65 9.00
C THR A 276 8.70 10.63 10.33
N LYS A 277 9.26 11.25 11.37
CA LYS A 277 8.62 11.38 12.69
C LYS A 277 7.30 12.13 12.59
N ARG A 278 7.25 13.25 11.86
CA ARG A 278 6.05 14.06 11.64
C ARG A 278 4.98 13.27 10.89
N ILE A 279 5.35 12.62 9.76
CA ILE A 279 4.44 11.82 8.94
C ILE A 279 3.97 10.57 9.71
N GLY A 280 4.90 9.85 10.35
CA GLY A 280 4.60 8.66 11.14
C GLY A 280 3.63 8.92 12.28
N LYS A 281 3.71 10.09 12.94
CA LYS A 281 2.72 10.52 13.93
C LYS A 281 1.33 10.63 13.30
N GLY A 282 1.19 11.31 12.16
CA GLY A 282 -0.08 11.41 11.44
C GLY A 282 -0.65 10.04 11.07
N ILE A 283 0.20 9.12 10.58
CA ILE A 283 -0.20 7.74 10.24
C ILE A 283 -0.73 6.99 11.46
N ARG A 284 -0.06 7.08 12.62
CA ARG A 284 -0.50 6.42 13.86
C ARG A 284 -1.75 7.03 14.46
N ASP A 285 -2.01 8.31 14.22
CA ASP A 285 -3.18 9.04 14.73
C ASP A 285 -4.42 8.88 13.80
N GLY A 286 -4.33 8.16 12.67
CA GLY A 286 -5.45 7.99 11.73
C GLY A 286 -5.78 9.25 10.92
N HIS A 287 -4.82 10.16 10.78
CA HIS A 287 -5.00 11.48 10.17
C HIS A 287 -5.42 11.41 8.71
N TYR A 288 -4.84 10.50 7.94
CA TYR A 288 -5.03 10.46 6.48
C TYR A 288 -6.43 9.98 6.10
N LEU A 289 -6.93 8.92 6.75
CA LEU A 289 -8.30 8.44 6.51
C LEU A 289 -9.33 9.45 6.98
N LEU A 290 -9.14 10.04 8.17
CA LEU A 290 -10.06 11.05 8.68
C LEU A 290 -10.12 12.27 7.76
N THR A 291 -8.98 12.73 7.24
CA THR A 291 -8.92 13.84 6.27
C THR A 291 -9.61 13.47 4.97
N ALA A 292 -9.37 12.28 4.43
CA ALA A 292 -10.01 11.82 3.21
C ALA A 292 -11.54 11.72 3.37
N LEU A 293 -12.03 11.21 4.51
CA LEU A 293 -13.47 11.14 4.81
C LEU A 293 -14.12 12.53 4.90
N ASN A 294 -13.43 13.51 5.51
CA ASN A 294 -13.93 14.88 5.60
C ASN A 294 -14.01 15.56 4.21
N ASN A 295 -13.08 15.24 3.31
CA ASN A 295 -13.05 15.76 1.94
C ASN A 295 -14.11 15.10 1.02
N LEU A 296 -14.71 13.99 1.42
CA LEU A 296 -15.82 13.34 0.71
C LEU A 296 -17.19 13.95 1.05
N LYS A 297 -17.28 14.72 2.11
CA LYS A 297 -18.53 15.37 2.59
C LYS A 297 -18.73 16.73 1.97
#